data_b99b8b373b6a55f7512b6c7d1cfc9f26
#
_entry.id   b99b8b373b6a55f7512b6c7d1cfc9f26
#
_cell.length_a   1.000
_cell.length_b   1.000
_cell.length_c   1.000
_cell.angle_alpha   90.00
_cell.angle_beta   90.00
_cell.angle_gamma   90.00
#
_symmetry.space_group_name_H-M   'P 1'
#
loop_
_entity.id
_entity.type
_entity.pdbx_description
1 polymer ?
#
loop_
_entity_poly.entity_id
_entity_poly.type
_entity_poly.pdbx_seq_one_letter_code
_entity_poly.pdbx_strand_id
1 'polypeptide(L)' 'MPPRQTPLNAAHRKLGGRLVDFAGWEMPVQYSGVIAEHEAVRTAAGLFDVSHMGEVEFKGPGALEAANALITNDLAK' A
#
# COMPACT_ATOMS: atom_id res chain seq x y z
N MET A 1 -19.99 -8.82 0.65
CA MET A 1 -19.33 -8.84 -0.66
C MET A 1 -17.94 -9.45 -0.53
N PRO A 2 -17.53 -10.27 -1.48
CA PRO A 2 -16.16 -10.78 -1.44
C PRO A 2 -15.17 -9.62 -1.60
N PRO A 3 -13.98 -9.72 -0.99
CA PRO A 3 -12.97 -8.68 -1.15
C PRO A 3 -12.47 -8.60 -2.58
N ARG A 4 -12.06 -7.40 -2.98
CA ARG A 4 -11.48 -7.16 -4.30
C ARG A 4 -10.07 -7.77 -4.36
N GLN A 5 -9.66 -8.12 -5.56
CA GLN A 5 -8.34 -8.69 -5.79
C GLN A 5 -7.48 -7.71 -6.59
N THR A 6 -6.21 -7.57 -6.19
CA THR A 6 -5.26 -6.76 -6.94
C THR A 6 -4.78 -7.53 -8.18
N PRO A 7 -4.19 -6.84 -9.17
CA PRO A 7 -3.60 -7.53 -10.33
C PRO A 7 -2.55 -8.59 -9.97
N LEU A 8 -1.92 -8.47 -8.81
CA LEU A 8 -0.89 -9.40 -8.33
C LEU A 8 -1.43 -10.50 -7.43
N ASN A 9 -2.76 -10.61 -7.27
CA ASN A 9 -3.37 -11.60 -6.37
C ASN A 9 -2.87 -13.03 -6.62
N ALA A 10 -2.86 -13.46 -7.88
CA ALA A 10 -2.37 -14.79 -8.22
C ALA A 10 -0.91 -14.99 -7.85
N ALA A 11 -0.08 -13.96 -8.02
CA ALA A 11 1.33 -14.00 -7.65
C ALA A 11 1.51 -14.14 -6.13
N HIS A 12 0.70 -13.43 -5.35
CA HIS A 12 0.72 -13.54 -3.88
C HIS A 12 0.40 -14.97 -3.44
N ARG A 13 -0.63 -15.58 -4.03
CA ARG A 13 -0.99 -16.96 -3.73
C ARG A 13 0.10 -17.94 -4.12
N LYS A 14 0.67 -17.77 -5.30
CA LYS A 14 1.75 -18.62 -5.81
C LYS A 14 2.99 -18.57 -4.92
N LEU A 15 3.29 -17.41 -4.35
CA LEU A 15 4.44 -17.22 -3.47
C LEU A 15 4.17 -17.63 -2.02
N GLY A 16 2.97 -18.11 -1.72
CA GLY A 16 2.62 -18.58 -0.38
C GLY A 16 2.23 -17.47 0.59
N GLY A 17 1.78 -16.33 0.08
CA GLY A 17 1.32 -15.23 0.92
C GLY A 17 0.05 -15.60 1.68
N ARG A 18 -0.03 -15.18 2.95
CA ARG A 18 -1.24 -15.33 3.75
C ARG A 18 -2.17 -14.17 3.45
N LEU A 19 -3.26 -14.45 2.73
CA LEU A 19 -4.20 -13.43 2.29
C LEU A 19 -5.30 -13.19 3.32
N VAL A 20 -5.61 -11.92 3.54
CA VAL A 20 -6.67 -11.50 4.47
C VAL A 20 -7.47 -10.37 3.82
N ASP A 21 -8.67 -10.10 4.35
CA ASP A 21 -9.45 -8.94 3.94
C ASP A 21 -8.86 -7.69 4.58
N PHE A 22 -8.31 -6.81 3.76
CA PHE A 22 -7.75 -5.54 4.19
C PHE A 22 -8.52 -4.41 3.52
N ALA A 23 -9.39 -3.77 4.28
CA ALA A 23 -10.21 -2.64 3.83
C ALA A 23 -10.97 -2.94 2.52
N GLY A 24 -11.49 -4.15 2.37
CA GLY A 24 -12.24 -4.57 1.19
C GLY A 24 -11.39 -5.17 0.07
N TRP A 25 -10.09 -5.32 0.29
CA TRP A 25 -9.16 -5.93 -0.65
C TRP A 25 -8.56 -7.20 -0.06
N GLU A 26 -8.38 -8.22 -0.89
CA GLU A 26 -7.67 -9.42 -0.50
C GLU A 26 -6.17 -9.17 -0.63
N MET A 27 -5.49 -9.02 0.49
CA MET A 27 -4.08 -8.64 0.54
C MET A 27 -3.27 -9.61 1.36
N PRO A 28 -2.01 -9.85 0.99
CA PRO A 28 -1.13 -10.67 1.80
C PRO A 28 -0.68 -9.91 3.04
N VAL A 29 -0.78 -10.55 4.19
CA VAL A 29 -0.31 -9.98 5.45
C VAL A 29 1.12 -10.41 5.75
N GLN A 30 1.54 -11.55 5.24
CA GLN A 30 2.90 -12.06 5.37
C GLN A 30 3.17 -13.18 4.36
N TYR A 31 4.43 -13.47 4.15
CA TYR A 31 4.89 -14.62 3.36
C TYR A 31 5.69 -15.56 4.24
N SER A 32 6.95 -15.21 4.56
CA SER A 32 7.81 -16.01 5.42
C SER A 32 7.63 -15.70 6.90
N GLY A 33 7.11 -14.53 7.23
CA GLY A 33 6.87 -14.10 8.60
C GLY A 33 7.07 -12.60 8.74
N VAL A 34 6.26 -11.97 9.59
CA VAL A 34 6.25 -10.51 9.75
C VAL A 34 7.60 -9.97 10.20
N ILE A 35 8.23 -10.63 11.19
CA ILE A 35 9.50 -10.17 11.75
C ILE A 35 10.63 -10.30 10.73
N ALA A 36 10.74 -11.46 10.07
CA ALA A 36 11.76 -11.70 9.05
C ALA A 36 11.64 -10.74 7.88
N GLU A 37 10.42 -10.48 7.44
CA GLU A 37 10.16 -9.55 6.33
C GLU A 37 10.46 -8.11 6.72
N HIS A 38 10.14 -7.71 7.95
CA HIS A 38 10.47 -6.39 8.46
C HIS A 38 12.00 -6.18 8.48
N GLU A 39 12.75 -7.15 8.95
CA GLU A 39 14.21 -7.09 8.96
C GLU A 39 14.78 -7.00 7.54
N ALA A 40 14.21 -7.74 6.59
CA ALA A 40 14.64 -7.68 5.20
C ALA A 40 14.48 -6.28 4.61
N VAL A 41 13.37 -5.60 4.90
CA VAL A 41 13.15 -4.22 4.45
C VAL A 41 14.17 -3.27 5.07
N ARG A 42 14.50 -3.47 6.36
CA ARG A 42 15.43 -2.60 7.09
C ARG A 42 16.89 -2.79 6.68
N THR A 43 17.28 -4.02 6.34
CA THR A 43 18.70 -4.35 6.09
C THR A 43 19.04 -4.54 4.61
N ALA A 44 18.06 -4.74 3.77
CA ALA A 44 18.27 -4.97 2.33
C ALA A 44 17.24 -4.21 1.50
N ALA A 45 16.12 -4.86 1.16
CA ALA A 45 15.08 -4.25 0.35
C ALA A 45 13.74 -4.95 0.58
N GLY A 46 12.66 -4.27 0.21
CA GLY A 46 11.32 -4.83 0.23
C GLY A 46 10.53 -4.39 -1.00
N LEU A 47 9.60 -5.24 -1.44
CA LEU A 47 8.69 -4.95 -2.53
C LEU A 47 7.26 -5.05 -2.01
N PHE A 48 6.48 -4.02 -2.27
CA PHE A 48 5.12 -3.91 -1.75
C PHE A 48 4.10 -3.76 -2.88
N ASP A 49 2.99 -4.50 -2.78
CA ASP A 49 1.85 -4.30 -3.66
C ASP A 49 0.99 -3.17 -3.09
N VAL A 50 0.94 -2.05 -3.78
CA VAL A 50 0.14 -0.88 -3.39
C VAL A 50 -1.02 -0.65 -4.35
N SER A 51 -1.40 -1.66 -5.12
CA SER A 51 -2.46 -1.56 -6.13
C SER A 51 -3.82 -1.17 -5.56
N HIS A 52 -4.04 -1.43 -4.26
CA HIS A 52 -5.28 -1.09 -3.56
C HIS A 52 -5.35 0.38 -3.16
N MET A 53 -4.26 1.13 -3.30
CA MET A 53 -4.21 2.54 -2.92
C MET A 53 -4.65 3.43 -4.07
N GLY A 54 -5.34 4.52 -3.73
CA GLY A 54 -5.73 5.53 -4.70
C GLY A 54 -4.70 6.66 -4.76
N GLU A 55 -4.82 7.45 -5.81
CA GLU A 55 -3.99 8.64 -5.99
C GLU A 55 -4.88 9.84 -6.30
N VAL A 56 -4.49 10.99 -5.78
CA VAL A 56 -5.16 12.26 -6.06
C VAL A 56 -4.10 13.26 -6.50
N GLU A 57 -4.31 13.86 -7.68
CA GLU A 57 -3.36 14.83 -8.23
C GLU A 57 -3.93 16.24 -8.12
N PHE A 58 -3.14 17.15 -7.58
CA PHE A 58 -3.45 18.58 -7.50
C PHE A 58 -2.51 19.34 -8.43
N LYS A 59 -3.06 20.07 -9.40
CA LYS A 59 -2.28 20.80 -10.41
C LYS A 59 -2.62 22.28 -10.42
N GLY A 60 -1.65 23.09 -10.87
CA GLY A 60 -1.83 24.51 -11.14
C GLY A 60 -1.38 25.41 -9.99
N PRO A 61 -1.48 26.74 -10.20
CA PRO A 61 -1.14 27.72 -9.16
C PRO A 61 -1.99 27.51 -7.91
N GLY A 62 -1.37 27.52 -6.74
CA GLY A 62 -2.08 27.31 -5.48
C GLY A 62 -2.41 25.87 -5.15
N ALA A 63 -1.95 24.89 -5.95
CA ALA A 63 -2.23 23.48 -5.73
C ALA A 63 -1.72 22.98 -4.38
N LEU A 64 -0.50 23.36 -3.99
CA LEU A 64 0.09 22.98 -2.72
C LEU A 64 -0.71 23.53 -1.54
N GLU A 65 -1.08 24.79 -1.59
CA GLU A 65 -1.86 25.43 -0.53
C GLU A 65 -3.25 24.82 -0.40
N ALA A 66 -3.89 24.54 -1.54
CA ALA A 66 -5.22 23.92 -1.55
C ALA A 66 -5.18 22.51 -0.95
N ALA A 67 -4.23 21.69 -1.38
CA ALA A 67 -4.07 20.34 -0.85
C ALA A 67 -3.72 20.37 0.64
N ASN A 68 -2.82 21.27 1.04
CA ASN A 68 -2.39 21.40 2.43
C ASN A 68 -3.54 21.81 3.36
N ALA A 69 -4.48 22.62 2.87
CA ALA A 69 -5.65 23.06 3.67
C ALA A 69 -6.63 21.90 3.95
N LEU A 70 -6.61 20.83 3.16
CA LEU A 70 -7.55 19.72 3.28
C LEU A 70 -7.04 18.59 4.17
N ILE A 71 -5.79 18.61 4.59
CA ILE A 71 -5.18 17.53 5.35
C ILE A 71 -4.65 18.04 6.70
N THR A 72 -4.32 17.10 7.57
CA THR A 72 -3.83 17.42 8.92
C THR A 72 -2.32 17.56 9.01
N ASN A 73 -1.62 17.11 7.97
CA ASN A 73 -0.16 17.22 7.90
C ASN A 73 0.25 18.47 7.13
N ASP A 74 1.55 18.75 7.10
CA ASP A 74 2.10 19.90 6.38
C ASP A 74 2.91 19.40 5.17
N LEU A 75 2.39 19.65 3.97
CA LEU A 75 3.02 19.21 2.72
C LEU A 75 4.25 20.06 2.35
N ALA A 76 4.39 21.23 2.96
CA ALA A 76 5.51 22.13 2.67
C ALA A 76 6.79 21.78 3.45
N LYS A 77 6.71 20.83 4.35
CA LYS A 77 7.86 20.34 5.12
C LYS A 77 8.75 19.43 4.30
#